data_65d54e6fe85da812241aa53566ffb8a8
#
_entry.id   65d54e6fe85da812241aa53566ffb8a8
#
_cell.length_a   1.000
_cell.length_b   1.000
_cell.length_c   1.000
_cell.angle_alpha   90.00
_cell.angle_beta   90.00
_cell.angle_gamma   90.00
#
_symmetry.space_group_name_H-M   'P 1'
#
loop_
_entity.id
_entity.type
_entity.pdbx_description
1 polymer ?
#
loop_
_entity_poly.entity_id
_entity_poly.type
_entity_poly.pdbx_seq_one_letter_code
_entity_poly.pdbx_strand_id
1 'polypeptide(L)'
;MKIHRQLTAAAFLFISMAIMAQVPFSKKEVKEKMKQVADWQISNPNTAHEHHDLDWTNGALYVGMVDWAKLAEEEYNDSTYYQWLYKIGRRNCWQPHQRLYHADDITVSQSFIDLYRKYKKEEILAPTLARTEWIVNHPSNGTFKLEYGDNKTLERWTWCDALFMAPPVYAKLYRETNNRKYLQFMDNEYRATYESVSYTHLTLPTTS
;
A
#
# COMPACT_ATOMS: atom_id res chain seq x y z
N MET A 1 35.53 -49.76 9.49
CA MET A 1 34.27 -49.28 10.10
C MET A 1 34.14 -47.75 10.27
N LYS A 2 35.21 -46.95 10.40
CA LYS A 2 35.16 -45.49 10.54
C LYS A 2 34.87 -44.73 9.25
N ILE A 3 35.32 -45.23 8.09
CA ILE A 3 35.16 -44.52 6.80
C ILE A 3 33.71 -44.55 6.28
N HIS A 4 32.98 -45.66 6.48
CA HIS A 4 31.55 -45.75 6.09
C HIS A 4 30.63 -44.80 6.85
N ARG A 5 30.94 -44.52 8.13
CA ARG A 5 30.18 -43.57 8.95
C ARG A 5 30.37 -42.12 8.54
N GLN A 6 31.50 -41.75 8.02
CA GLN A 6 31.79 -40.38 7.52
C GLN A 6 31.13 -40.13 6.19
N LEU A 7 31.08 -41.12 5.30
CA LEU A 7 30.41 -41.00 4.00
C LEU A 7 28.88 -40.90 4.12
N THR A 8 28.28 -41.66 5.05
CA THR A 8 26.85 -41.55 5.31
C THR A 8 26.45 -40.22 5.93
N ALA A 9 27.25 -39.66 6.88
CA ALA A 9 27.00 -38.34 7.45
C ALA A 9 27.11 -37.21 6.43
N ALA A 10 28.12 -37.28 5.52
CA ALA A 10 28.25 -36.30 4.43
C ALA A 10 27.10 -36.38 3.43
N ALA A 11 26.63 -37.57 3.05
CA ALA A 11 25.47 -37.75 2.19
C ALA A 11 24.18 -37.20 2.78
N PHE A 12 23.95 -37.39 4.09
CA PHE A 12 22.80 -36.79 4.80
C PHE A 12 22.86 -35.28 4.87
N LEU A 13 24.04 -34.68 5.03
CA LEU A 13 24.22 -33.22 5.01
C LEU A 13 23.94 -32.62 3.62
N PHE A 14 24.35 -33.28 2.53
CA PHE A 14 24.04 -32.82 1.20
C PHE A 14 22.55 -32.96 0.84
N ILE A 15 21.88 -34.01 1.29
CA ILE A 15 20.45 -34.21 1.07
C ILE A 15 19.65 -33.15 1.87
N SER A 16 20.03 -32.85 3.10
CA SER A 16 19.35 -31.81 3.90
C SER A 16 19.58 -30.39 3.35
N MET A 17 20.73 -30.09 2.75
CA MET A 17 20.98 -28.81 2.06
C MET A 17 20.16 -28.69 0.76
N ALA A 18 19.95 -29.78 0.04
CA ALA A 18 19.14 -29.77 -1.18
C ALA A 18 17.64 -29.55 -0.89
N ILE A 19 17.14 -29.96 0.27
CA ILE A 19 15.75 -29.76 0.70
C ILE A 19 15.48 -28.30 1.11
N MET A 20 16.50 -27.56 1.56
CA MET A 20 16.36 -26.16 1.97
C MET A 20 16.37 -25.15 0.80
N ALA A 21 16.63 -25.58 -0.43
CA ALA A 21 16.79 -24.70 -1.59
C ALA A 21 15.62 -24.69 -2.58
N GLN A 22 14.51 -25.36 -2.26
CA GLN A 22 13.31 -25.28 -3.12
C GLN A 22 12.56 -23.99 -2.81
N VAL A 23 12.79 -22.96 -3.63
CA VAL A 23 11.83 -21.86 -3.76
C VAL A 23 10.52 -22.49 -4.22
N PRO A 24 9.43 -22.48 -3.42
CA PRO A 24 8.23 -23.26 -3.70
C PRO A 24 7.52 -22.86 -5.00
N PHE A 25 7.90 -21.71 -5.60
CA PHE A 25 7.30 -21.20 -6.83
C PHE A 25 8.34 -20.57 -7.75
N SER A 26 8.27 -20.83 -9.04
CA SER A 26 9.06 -20.12 -10.04
C SER A 26 8.54 -18.69 -10.23
N LYS A 27 9.40 -17.77 -10.70
CA LYS A 27 8.97 -16.41 -11.08
C LYS A 27 7.83 -16.43 -12.10
N LYS A 28 7.84 -17.40 -13.01
CA LYS A 28 6.79 -17.57 -14.03
C LYS A 28 5.44 -17.91 -13.38
N GLU A 29 5.40 -18.89 -12.49
CA GLU A 29 4.18 -19.29 -11.78
C GLU A 29 3.61 -18.15 -10.93
N VAL A 30 4.47 -17.39 -10.25
CA VAL A 30 4.03 -16.21 -9.49
C VAL A 30 3.38 -15.18 -10.41
N LYS A 31 4.02 -14.83 -11.55
CA LYS A 31 3.45 -13.87 -12.51
C LYS A 31 2.13 -14.37 -13.12
N GLU A 32 2.02 -15.64 -13.42
CA GLU A 32 0.76 -16.23 -13.91
C GLU A 32 -0.36 -16.09 -12.88
N LYS A 33 -0.08 -16.30 -11.60
CA LYS A 33 -1.06 -16.09 -10.52
C LYS A 33 -1.41 -14.61 -10.33
N MET A 34 -0.42 -13.72 -10.37
CA MET A 34 -0.68 -12.27 -10.31
C MET A 34 -1.60 -11.84 -11.46
N LYS A 35 -1.34 -12.34 -12.69
CA LYS A 35 -2.20 -12.06 -13.84
C LYS A 35 -3.61 -12.59 -13.65
N GLN A 36 -3.77 -13.84 -13.19
CA GLN A 36 -5.09 -14.42 -12.93
C GLN A 36 -5.90 -13.59 -11.94
N VAL A 37 -5.26 -13.12 -10.84
CA VAL A 37 -5.93 -12.26 -9.84
C VAL A 37 -6.31 -10.91 -10.44
N ALA A 38 -5.40 -10.28 -11.18
CA ALA A 38 -5.65 -8.99 -11.80
C ALA A 38 -6.76 -9.06 -12.87
N ASP A 39 -6.75 -10.10 -13.72
CA ASP A 39 -7.80 -10.34 -14.73
C ASP A 39 -9.16 -10.56 -14.06
N TRP A 40 -9.18 -11.35 -12.99
CA TRP A 40 -10.40 -11.59 -12.22
C TRP A 40 -10.94 -10.27 -11.66
N GLN A 41 -10.08 -9.46 -11.06
CA GLN A 41 -10.47 -8.18 -10.47
C GLN A 41 -11.07 -7.21 -11.49
N ILE A 42 -10.49 -7.14 -12.71
CA ILE A 42 -11.01 -6.30 -13.79
C ILE A 42 -12.37 -6.82 -14.28
N SER A 43 -12.50 -8.13 -14.40
CA SER A 43 -13.72 -8.78 -14.90
C SER A 43 -14.86 -8.79 -13.87
N ASN A 44 -14.52 -8.64 -12.58
CA ASN A 44 -15.46 -8.61 -11.47
C ASN A 44 -15.30 -7.29 -10.69
N PRO A 45 -15.58 -6.15 -11.33
CA PRO A 45 -15.52 -4.87 -10.63
C PRO A 45 -16.52 -4.92 -9.50
N ASN A 46 -16.08 -4.50 -8.34
CA ASN A 46 -16.78 -4.41 -7.06
C ASN A 46 -18.30 -4.64 -7.14
N THR A 47 -18.70 -5.92 -7.16
CA THR A 47 -20.10 -6.32 -7.24
C THR A 47 -20.78 -6.25 -5.87
N ALA A 48 -19.99 -6.24 -4.80
CA ALA A 48 -20.46 -5.94 -3.48
C ALA A 48 -20.59 -4.41 -3.39
N HIS A 49 -21.77 -3.88 -3.49
CA HIS A 49 -22.10 -2.45 -3.35
C HIS A 49 -21.66 -1.82 -2.01
N GLU A 50 -20.78 -2.48 -1.28
CA GLU A 50 -20.36 -2.16 0.07
C GLU A 50 -19.17 -1.20 0.10
N HIS A 51 -18.36 -1.12 -0.97
CA HIS A 51 -17.14 -0.31 -0.99
C HIS A 51 -17.14 0.68 -2.16
N HIS A 52 -17.11 1.96 -1.82
CA HIS A 52 -16.93 3.01 -2.82
C HIS A 52 -15.55 2.88 -3.49
N ASP A 53 -15.41 3.33 -4.76
CA ASP A 53 -14.13 3.33 -5.48
C ASP A 53 -12.97 3.93 -4.70
N LEU A 54 -13.25 4.90 -3.84
CA LEU A 54 -12.24 5.65 -3.07
C LEU A 54 -12.05 5.12 -1.65
N ASP A 55 -12.74 4.05 -1.26
CA ASP A 55 -12.52 3.40 0.04
C ASP A 55 -11.12 2.81 0.15
N TRP A 56 -10.60 2.74 1.36
CA TRP A 56 -9.28 2.22 1.65
C TRP A 56 -9.05 0.80 1.12
N THR A 57 -10.08 -0.05 1.11
CA THR A 57 -10.01 -1.42 0.57
C THR A 57 -9.64 -1.42 -0.90
N ASN A 58 -10.32 -0.56 -1.67
CA ASN A 58 -10.00 -0.34 -3.08
C ASN A 58 -8.68 0.42 -3.25
N GLY A 59 -8.37 1.36 -2.37
CA GLY A 59 -7.07 2.04 -2.36
C GLY A 59 -5.89 1.08 -2.22
N ALA A 60 -5.99 0.12 -1.29
CA ALA A 60 -4.98 -0.93 -1.11
C ALA A 60 -4.87 -1.85 -2.34
N LEU A 61 -6.01 -2.25 -2.92
CA LEU A 61 -6.05 -3.02 -4.16
C LEU A 61 -5.34 -2.28 -5.30
N TYR A 62 -5.62 -0.99 -5.47
CA TYR A 62 -5.05 -0.20 -6.58
C TYR A 62 -3.54 -0.06 -6.49
N VAL A 63 -2.95 -0.06 -5.29
CA VAL A 63 -1.48 -0.08 -5.12
C VAL A 63 -0.90 -1.34 -5.78
N GLY A 64 -1.43 -2.52 -5.47
CA GLY A 64 -1.01 -3.76 -6.11
C GLY A 64 -1.30 -3.81 -7.60
N MET A 65 -2.44 -3.24 -8.04
CA MET A 65 -2.81 -3.18 -9.45
C MET A 65 -1.92 -2.24 -10.26
N VAL A 66 -1.39 -1.17 -9.67
CA VAL A 66 -0.39 -0.30 -10.33
C VAL A 66 0.93 -1.04 -10.55
N ASP A 67 1.40 -1.78 -9.56
CA ASP A 67 2.63 -2.58 -9.69
C ASP A 67 2.48 -3.66 -10.76
N TRP A 68 1.32 -4.34 -10.79
CA TRP A 68 1.00 -5.28 -11.85
C TRP A 68 0.89 -4.60 -13.21
N ALA A 69 0.23 -3.43 -13.31
CA ALA A 69 0.08 -2.68 -14.56
C ALA A 69 1.44 -2.30 -15.16
N LYS A 70 2.40 -1.91 -14.31
CA LYS A 70 3.76 -1.60 -14.72
C LYS A 70 4.45 -2.85 -15.30
N LEU A 71 4.39 -3.97 -14.59
CA LEU A 71 4.98 -5.23 -15.03
C LEU A 71 4.35 -5.71 -16.36
N ALA A 72 3.03 -5.63 -16.47
CA ALA A 72 2.30 -6.05 -17.65
C ALA A 72 2.64 -5.20 -18.88
N GLU A 73 2.79 -3.90 -18.72
CA GLU A 73 3.21 -3.02 -19.81
C GLU A 73 4.66 -3.27 -20.21
N GLU A 74 5.58 -3.42 -19.25
CA GLU A 74 7.01 -3.62 -19.51
C GLU A 74 7.31 -4.99 -20.17
N GLU A 75 6.64 -6.06 -19.72
CA GLU A 75 6.95 -7.42 -20.20
C GLU A 75 6.04 -7.91 -21.34
N TYR A 76 4.79 -7.45 -21.38
CA TYR A 76 3.78 -7.97 -22.32
C TYR A 76 3.21 -6.89 -23.24
N ASN A 77 3.65 -5.63 -23.13
CA ASN A 77 3.09 -4.48 -23.85
C ASN A 77 1.56 -4.34 -23.62
N ASP A 78 1.09 -4.71 -22.43
CA ASP A 78 -0.32 -4.73 -22.05
C ASP A 78 -0.64 -3.53 -21.14
N SER A 79 -1.36 -2.55 -21.69
CA SER A 79 -1.79 -1.34 -20.97
C SER A 79 -3.19 -1.46 -20.33
N THR A 80 -3.83 -2.63 -20.41
CA THR A 80 -5.23 -2.84 -19.97
C THR A 80 -5.43 -2.42 -18.51
N TYR A 81 -4.51 -2.78 -17.63
CA TYR A 81 -4.61 -2.51 -16.18
C TYR A 81 -4.41 -1.03 -15.87
N TYR A 82 -3.49 -0.34 -16.56
CA TYR A 82 -3.36 1.11 -16.46
C TYR A 82 -4.62 1.83 -16.94
N GLN A 83 -5.22 1.39 -18.05
CA GLN A 83 -6.47 1.97 -18.56
C GLN A 83 -7.63 1.76 -17.58
N TRP A 84 -7.71 0.60 -16.93
CA TRP A 84 -8.71 0.33 -15.92
C TRP A 84 -8.57 1.28 -14.73
N LEU A 85 -7.37 1.42 -14.15
CA LEU A 85 -7.08 2.37 -13.07
C LEU A 85 -7.36 3.82 -13.48
N TYR A 86 -6.98 4.22 -14.69
CA TYR A 86 -7.23 5.55 -15.23
C TYR A 86 -8.73 5.87 -15.32
N LYS A 87 -9.55 4.91 -15.73
CA LYS A 87 -11.02 5.08 -15.77
C LYS A 87 -11.60 5.30 -14.38
N ILE A 88 -11.09 4.60 -13.36
CA ILE A 88 -11.50 4.78 -11.97
C ILE A 88 -11.16 6.20 -11.48
N GLY A 89 -9.92 6.62 -11.64
CA GLY A 89 -9.50 7.96 -11.25
C GLY A 89 -10.30 9.05 -11.94
N ARG A 90 -10.50 8.93 -13.26
CA ARG A 90 -11.26 9.89 -14.06
C ARG A 90 -12.72 10.03 -13.62
N ARG A 91 -13.44 8.90 -13.37
CA ARG A 91 -14.86 8.97 -12.95
C ARG A 91 -15.04 9.56 -11.57
N ASN A 92 -14.00 9.51 -10.72
CA ASN A 92 -13.97 10.12 -9.39
C ASN A 92 -13.23 11.48 -9.37
N CYS A 93 -12.99 12.09 -10.54
CA CYS A 93 -12.29 13.38 -10.67
C CYS A 93 -10.96 13.43 -9.92
N TRP A 94 -10.28 12.27 -9.74
CA TRP A 94 -9.01 12.12 -9.05
C TRP A 94 -9.02 12.56 -7.57
N GLN A 95 -10.23 12.68 -7.00
CA GLN A 95 -10.40 13.11 -5.60
C GLN A 95 -10.01 12.00 -4.63
N PRO A 96 -9.32 12.32 -3.54
CA PRO A 96 -9.30 11.44 -2.36
C PRO A 96 -10.72 11.33 -1.77
N HIS A 97 -10.97 10.33 -0.90
CA HIS A 97 -12.30 10.15 -0.32
C HIS A 97 -12.67 11.30 0.64
N GLN A 98 -13.80 11.22 1.34
CA GLN A 98 -14.49 12.38 1.93
C GLN A 98 -13.83 12.97 3.19
N ARG A 99 -13.30 12.13 4.11
CA ARG A 99 -12.77 12.58 5.41
C ARG A 99 -11.39 13.21 5.21
N LEU A 100 -11.29 14.49 5.58
CA LEU A 100 -10.13 15.33 5.26
C LEU A 100 -8.80 14.76 5.79
N TYR A 101 -8.76 14.41 7.07
CA TYR A 101 -7.52 13.98 7.75
C TYR A 101 -7.33 12.47 7.80
N HIS A 102 -8.38 11.70 7.51
CA HIS A 102 -8.36 10.27 7.72
C HIS A 102 -7.39 9.55 6.77
N ALA A 103 -6.56 8.67 7.32
CA ALA A 103 -5.55 7.93 6.55
C ALA A 103 -6.17 7.07 5.43
N ASP A 104 -7.30 6.42 5.72
CA ASP A 104 -8.02 5.61 4.73
C ASP A 104 -8.41 6.40 3.50
N ASP A 105 -8.91 7.62 3.72
CA ASP A 105 -9.50 8.45 2.69
C ASP A 105 -8.47 9.06 1.72
N ILE A 106 -7.19 9.01 2.07
CA ILE A 106 -6.11 9.44 1.18
C ILE A 106 -5.39 8.27 0.50
N THR A 107 -5.70 7.02 0.86
CA THR A 107 -4.99 5.82 0.37
C THR A 107 -4.98 5.72 -1.15
N VAL A 108 -6.10 6.01 -1.81
CA VAL A 108 -6.20 5.97 -3.28
C VAL A 108 -5.24 6.92 -3.98
N SER A 109 -4.82 7.99 -3.30
CA SER A 109 -3.86 8.96 -3.82
C SER A 109 -2.48 8.34 -4.06
N GLN A 110 -2.13 7.23 -3.42
CA GLN A 110 -0.90 6.50 -3.74
C GLN A 110 -0.87 6.12 -5.21
N SER A 111 -1.96 5.52 -5.69
CA SER A 111 -2.10 5.08 -7.08
C SER A 111 -2.31 6.24 -8.04
N PHE A 112 -3.03 7.29 -7.63
CA PHE A 112 -3.20 8.48 -8.46
C PHE A 112 -1.87 9.21 -8.71
N ILE A 113 -0.96 9.29 -7.73
CA ILE A 113 0.37 9.84 -7.95
C ILE A 113 1.18 8.98 -8.93
N ASP A 114 1.08 7.65 -8.85
CA ASP A 114 1.77 6.77 -9.80
C ASP A 114 1.18 6.92 -11.22
N LEU A 115 -0.13 7.09 -11.35
CA LEU A 115 -0.77 7.41 -12.63
C LEU A 115 -0.36 8.80 -13.15
N TYR A 116 -0.20 9.79 -12.28
CA TYR A 116 0.38 11.07 -12.65
C TYR A 116 1.79 10.90 -13.23
N ARG A 117 2.64 10.08 -12.57
CA ARG A 117 3.99 9.77 -13.10
C ARG A 117 3.96 9.15 -14.48
N LYS A 118 2.97 8.32 -14.74
CA LYS A 118 2.75 7.64 -16.03
C LYS A 118 2.27 8.61 -17.09
N TYR A 119 1.24 9.38 -16.81
CA TYR A 119 0.52 10.17 -17.80
C TYR A 119 0.93 11.64 -17.88
N LYS A 120 1.59 12.16 -16.85
CA LYS A 120 2.05 13.56 -16.74
C LYS A 120 0.95 14.60 -16.96
N LYS A 121 -0.27 14.33 -16.47
CA LYS A 121 -1.42 15.22 -16.54
C LYS A 121 -1.68 15.83 -15.17
N GLU A 122 -1.58 17.15 -15.06
CA GLU A 122 -1.70 17.89 -13.80
C GLU A 122 -3.05 17.63 -13.10
N GLU A 123 -4.12 17.42 -13.87
CA GLU A 123 -5.45 17.10 -13.34
C GLU A 123 -5.48 15.86 -12.42
N ILE A 124 -4.54 14.92 -12.62
CA ILE A 124 -4.44 13.69 -11.82
C ILE A 124 -3.87 13.98 -10.43
N LEU A 125 -2.92 14.89 -10.36
CA LEU A 125 -2.20 15.19 -9.11
C LEU A 125 -2.86 16.31 -8.30
N ALA A 126 -3.47 17.26 -8.97
CA ALA A 126 -3.97 18.50 -8.37
C ALA A 126 -4.89 18.30 -7.13
N PRO A 127 -5.87 17.37 -7.15
CA PRO A 127 -6.74 17.17 -5.98
C PRO A 127 -5.98 16.63 -4.76
N THR A 128 -5.06 15.71 -4.97
CA THR A 128 -4.21 15.18 -3.90
C THR A 128 -3.29 16.27 -3.34
N LEU A 129 -2.66 17.08 -4.21
CA LEU A 129 -1.83 18.21 -3.79
C LEU A 129 -2.62 19.20 -2.96
N ALA A 130 -3.79 19.63 -3.44
CA ALA A 130 -4.63 20.60 -2.74
C ALA A 130 -4.99 20.12 -1.32
N ARG A 131 -5.42 18.85 -1.18
CA ARG A 131 -5.74 18.28 0.12
C ARG A 131 -4.52 18.21 1.04
N THR A 132 -3.41 17.64 0.55
CA THR A 132 -2.23 17.41 1.39
C THR A 132 -1.53 18.70 1.76
N GLU A 133 -1.49 19.68 0.88
CA GLU A 133 -0.95 21.01 1.18
C GLU A 133 -1.78 21.69 2.27
N TRP A 134 -3.09 21.58 2.20
CA TRP A 134 -3.97 22.10 3.24
C TRP A 134 -3.71 21.41 4.59
N ILE A 135 -3.62 20.07 4.63
CA ILE A 135 -3.36 19.30 5.84
C ILE A 135 -2.01 19.65 6.46
N VAL A 136 -0.95 19.75 5.66
CA VAL A 136 0.41 20.07 6.14
C VAL A 136 0.47 21.47 6.76
N ASN A 137 -0.31 22.41 6.23
CA ASN A 137 -0.37 23.77 6.77
C ASN A 137 -1.36 23.91 7.94
N HIS A 138 -2.30 22.97 8.08
CA HIS A 138 -3.32 22.95 9.13
C HIS A 138 -3.44 21.52 9.72
N PRO A 139 -2.37 21.01 10.38
CA PRO A 139 -2.39 19.69 10.94
C PRO A 139 -3.48 19.54 12.01
N SER A 140 -4.10 18.36 12.10
CA SER A 140 -5.03 18.10 13.19
C SER A 140 -4.32 18.17 14.54
N ASN A 141 -4.97 18.75 15.52
CA ASN A 141 -4.56 18.77 16.91
C ASN A 141 -5.23 17.68 17.77
N GLY A 142 -5.83 16.66 17.10
CA GLY A 142 -6.47 15.53 17.75
C GLY A 142 -5.50 14.70 18.60
N THR A 143 -6.08 13.83 19.41
CA THR A 143 -5.35 12.90 20.28
C THR A 143 -5.02 11.61 19.53
N PHE A 144 -3.95 10.90 19.97
CA PHE A 144 -3.67 9.51 19.56
C PHE A 144 -4.44 8.47 20.40
N LYS A 145 -5.24 8.91 21.39
CA LYS A 145 -6.09 8.01 22.15
C LYS A 145 -7.35 7.71 21.34
N LEU A 146 -7.44 6.46 20.87
CA LEU A 146 -8.60 5.99 20.12
C LEU A 146 -9.83 5.93 21.03
N GLU A 147 -10.92 6.54 20.61
CA GLU A 147 -12.24 6.43 21.24
C GLU A 147 -13.25 5.98 20.18
N TYR A 148 -13.83 4.80 20.39
CA TYR A 148 -14.81 4.26 19.46
C TYR A 148 -16.03 5.18 19.35
N GLY A 149 -16.41 5.52 18.11
CA GLY A 149 -17.53 6.41 17.82
C GLY A 149 -17.15 7.90 17.72
N ASP A 150 -15.95 8.29 18.09
CA ASP A 150 -15.44 9.65 17.88
C ASP A 150 -14.45 9.70 16.69
N ASN A 151 -14.95 10.17 15.54
CA ASN A 151 -14.17 10.30 14.33
C ASN A 151 -12.96 11.24 14.45
N LYS A 152 -12.96 12.17 15.43
CA LYS A 152 -11.82 13.06 15.65
C LYS A 152 -10.58 12.31 16.11
N THR A 153 -10.77 11.17 16.77
CA THR A 153 -9.66 10.33 17.22
C THR A 153 -8.96 9.59 16.09
N LEU A 154 -9.51 9.64 14.85
CA LEU A 154 -8.95 9.01 13.65
C LEU A 154 -8.18 10.00 12.77
N GLU A 155 -8.17 11.29 13.12
CA GLU A 155 -7.55 12.33 12.29
C GLU A 155 -6.01 12.28 12.28
N ARG A 156 -5.40 11.66 13.29
CA ARG A 156 -3.95 11.57 13.49
C ARG A 156 -3.38 10.17 13.30
N TRP A 157 -3.87 9.42 12.34
CA TRP A 157 -3.37 8.08 12.01
C TRP A 157 -3.30 7.12 13.21
N THR A 158 -4.36 7.09 13.99
CA THR A 158 -4.42 6.39 15.27
C THR A 158 -4.36 4.87 15.16
N TRP A 159 -4.73 4.31 13.99
CA TRP A 159 -4.65 2.88 13.71
C TRP A 159 -3.31 2.49 13.09
N CYS A 160 -2.84 1.26 13.36
CA CYS A 160 -1.57 0.76 12.81
C CYS A 160 -1.55 0.68 11.28
N ASP A 161 -2.68 0.37 10.65
CA ASP A 161 -2.83 0.31 9.19
C ASP A 161 -2.74 1.69 8.53
N ALA A 162 -2.99 2.76 9.26
CA ALA A 162 -2.75 4.12 8.79
C ALA A 162 -1.31 4.32 8.28
N LEU A 163 -0.33 3.56 8.82
CA LEU A 163 1.07 3.60 8.39
C LEU A 163 1.29 3.04 6.97
N PHE A 164 0.37 2.22 6.47
CA PHE A 164 0.33 1.81 5.08
C PHE A 164 -0.46 2.82 4.21
N MET A 165 -1.49 3.43 4.76
CA MET A 165 -2.46 4.22 4.01
C MET A 165 -1.92 5.60 3.61
N ALA A 166 -1.50 6.42 4.58
CA ALA A 166 -1.18 7.83 4.36
C ALA A 166 0.31 8.12 4.10
N PRO A 167 1.29 7.61 4.87
CA PRO A 167 2.70 7.98 4.72
C PRO A 167 3.24 7.85 3.29
N PRO A 168 2.93 6.79 2.51
CA PRO A 168 3.43 6.68 1.13
C PRO A 168 2.97 7.81 0.22
N VAL A 169 1.79 8.39 0.46
CA VAL A 169 1.27 9.55 -0.30
C VAL A 169 2.20 10.74 -0.14
N TYR A 170 2.54 11.09 1.11
CA TYR A 170 3.43 12.22 1.40
C TYR A 170 4.87 11.98 0.90
N ALA A 171 5.38 10.76 1.03
CA ALA A 171 6.68 10.40 0.48
C ALA A 171 6.72 10.53 -1.06
N LYS A 172 5.67 10.07 -1.74
CA LYS A 172 5.53 10.21 -3.20
C LYS A 172 5.39 11.68 -3.61
N LEU A 173 4.62 12.49 -2.87
CA LEU A 173 4.50 13.94 -3.12
C LEU A 173 5.82 14.68 -2.95
N TYR A 174 6.61 14.35 -1.93
CA TYR A 174 7.95 14.90 -1.83
C TYR A 174 8.79 14.61 -3.09
N ARG A 175 8.74 13.42 -3.62
CA ARG A 175 9.47 13.07 -4.86
C ARG A 175 9.01 13.85 -6.08
N GLU A 176 7.72 14.19 -6.16
CA GLU A 176 7.18 14.99 -7.29
C GLU A 176 7.43 16.49 -7.15
N THR A 177 7.40 17.01 -5.92
CA THR A 177 7.42 18.46 -5.66
C THR A 177 8.72 18.99 -5.08
N ASN A 178 9.59 18.10 -4.57
CA ASN A 178 10.77 18.41 -3.76
C ASN A 178 10.47 19.29 -2.52
N ASN A 179 9.20 19.33 -2.08
CA ASN A 179 8.80 20.08 -0.89
C ASN A 179 8.98 19.26 0.38
N ARG A 180 9.99 19.61 1.17
CA ARG A 180 10.36 18.90 2.41
C ARG A 180 9.27 18.91 3.49
N LYS A 181 8.31 19.82 3.45
CA LYS A 181 7.20 19.84 4.41
C LYS A 181 6.42 18.53 4.42
N TYR A 182 6.26 17.86 3.27
CA TYR A 182 5.59 16.56 3.18
C TYR A 182 6.34 15.48 3.98
N LEU A 183 7.66 15.43 3.88
CA LEU A 183 8.44 14.46 4.66
C LEU A 183 8.42 14.76 6.15
N GLN A 184 8.52 16.05 6.53
CA GLN A 184 8.48 16.45 7.93
C GLN A 184 7.14 16.09 8.57
N PHE A 185 6.04 16.43 7.90
CA PHE A 185 4.71 16.07 8.37
C PHE A 185 4.55 14.55 8.50
N MET A 186 4.92 13.81 7.46
CA MET A 186 4.85 12.35 7.43
C MET A 186 5.66 11.72 8.56
N ASP A 187 6.92 12.13 8.76
CA ASP A 187 7.80 11.57 9.80
C ASP A 187 7.25 11.83 11.20
N ASN A 188 6.74 13.04 11.45
CA ASN A 188 6.14 13.39 12.72
C ASN A 188 4.92 12.52 13.05
N GLU A 189 3.96 12.40 12.12
CA GLU A 189 2.76 11.60 12.36
C GLU A 189 3.09 10.10 12.39
N TYR A 190 4.00 9.62 11.53
CA TYR A 190 4.45 8.23 11.53
C TYR A 190 5.02 7.82 12.88
N ARG A 191 5.96 8.62 13.42
CA ARG A 191 6.59 8.34 14.72
C ARG A 191 5.58 8.38 15.85
N ALA A 192 4.71 9.37 15.86
CA ALA A 192 3.69 9.50 16.88
C ALA A 192 2.72 8.31 16.86
N THR A 193 2.31 7.84 15.68
CA THR A 193 1.50 6.63 15.52
C THR A 193 2.26 5.38 15.99
N TYR A 194 3.51 5.22 15.54
CA TYR A 194 4.33 4.06 15.91
C TYR A 194 4.49 3.94 17.44
N GLU A 195 4.81 5.05 18.11
CA GLU A 195 4.95 5.11 19.57
C GLU A 195 3.63 4.79 20.28
N SER A 196 2.52 5.38 19.81
CA SER A 196 1.20 5.18 20.40
C SER A 196 0.70 3.73 20.23
N VAL A 197 0.80 3.17 19.03
CA VAL A 197 0.32 1.82 18.70
C VAL A 197 1.16 0.74 19.38
N SER A 198 2.48 0.94 19.50
CA SER A 198 3.36 0.00 20.19
C SER A 198 2.94 -0.28 21.64
N TYR A 199 2.33 0.72 22.28
CA TYR A 199 1.86 0.56 23.66
C TYR A 199 0.45 -0.03 23.79
N THR A 200 -0.39 0.06 22.75
CA THR A 200 -1.81 -0.27 22.87
C THR A 200 -2.25 -1.54 22.13
N HIS A 201 -1.60 -1.89 21.01
CA HIS A 201 -2.10 -2.93 20.11
C HIS A 201 -1.09 -4.02 19.73
N LEU A 202 0.20 -3.84 19.98
CA LEU A 202 1.26 -4.78 19.59
C LEU A 202 1.80 -5.64 20.74
N THR A 203 1.27 -5.54 21.94
CA THR A 203 1.53 -6.52 22.97
C THR A 203 0.80 -7.81 22.61
N LEU A 204 1.51 -8.72 21.94
CA LEU A 204 1.06 -10.12 21.88
C LEU A 204 0.76 -10.57 23.31
N PRO A 205 -0.38 -11.28 23.56
CA PRO A 205 -0.61 -11.88 24.85
C PRO A 205 0.58 -12.81 25.11
N THR A 206 1.41 -12.42 26.08
CA THR A 206 2.40 -13.33 26.62
C THR A 206 1.60 -14.42 27.31
N THR A 207 1.52 -15.58 26.67
CA THR A 207 0.98 -16.78 27.32
C THR A 207 1.87 -17.07 28.53
N SER A 208 1.36 -16.72 29.69
CA SER A 208 1.87 -17.21 30.98
C SER A 208 1.55 -18.68 31.15
#